data_9d62e742621d775640f797a09b8b6344
#
_entry.id   9d62e742621d775640f797a09b8b6344
#
_cell.length_a   1.000
_cell.length_b   1.000
_cell.length_c   1.000
_cell.angle_alpha   90.00
_cell.angle_beta   90.00
_cell.angle_gamma   90.00
#
_symmetry.space_group_name_H-M   'P 1'
#
loop_
_entity.id
_entity.type
_entity.pdbx_description
1 polymer ?
#
loop_
_entity_poly.entity_id
_entity_poly.type
_entity_poly.pdbx_seq_one_letter_code
_entity_poly.pdbx_strand_id
1 'polypeptide(L)'
;MKIGSIAALLSLLLLAPTMQDFLSEETTRFVQDSESSHDGLPMEWDNKQVICIFFPIEQPHEKYSQGVTMIDENGIELGVNTDLNRTGACVGGFEGFSNGLDFMMNSTRLAGGALSVGYDVGQWGAFIHTIGGLNAGKLTGDFNGAYWSLEHNGAYSMVGIGDLVMSEGDVVSWSIGTW
;
A
#
# COMPACT_ATOMS: atom_id res chain seq x y z
N MET A 1 -12.75 58.87 14.47
CA MET A 1 -12.60 57.63 13.62
C MET A 1 -11.38 56.78 13.94
N LYS A 2 -10.90 56.71 15.19
CA LYS A 2 -9.66 55.93 15.51
C LYS A 2 -9.88 54.83 16.57
N ILE A 3 -10.98 54.79 17.25
CA ILE A 3 -11.25 53.83 18.34
C ILE A 3 -11.78 52.49 17.79
N GLY A 4 -12.54 52.51 16.69
CA GLY A 4 -13.12 51.31 16.11
C GLY A 4 -12.09 50.38 15.46
N SER A 5 -11.01 50.94 14.89
CA SER A 5 -9.95 50.16 14.23
C SER A 5 -9.06 49.40 15.23
N ILE A 6 -8.87 49.97 16.44
CA ILE A 6 -8.03 49.32 17.47
C ILE A 6 -8.79 48.15 18.11
N ALA A 7 -10.13 48.31 18.32
CA ALA A 7 -10.96 47.24 18.86
C ALA A 7 -11.06 46.02 17.89
N ALA A 8 -11.12 46.28 16.58
CA ALA A 8 -11.13 45.21 15.55
C ALA A 8 -9.81 44.47 15.49
N LEU A 9 -8.69 45.16 15.62
CA LEU A 9 -7.35 44.54 15.66
C LEU A 9 -7.10 43.70 16.91
N LEU A 10 -7.61 44.16 18.07
CA LEU A 10 -7.52 43.44 19.34
C LEU A 10 -8.38 42.16 19.32
N SER A 11 -9.55 42.20 18.71
CA SER A 11 -10.42 41.00 18.59
C SER A 11 -9.82 39.97 17.63
N LEU A 12 -9.13 40.38 16.57
CA LEU A 12 -8.44 39.46 15.67
C LEU A 12 -7.24 38.76 16.35
N LEU A 13 -6.51 39.46 17.20
CA LEU A 13 -5.39 38.92 17.97
C LEU A 13 -5.81 37.91 19.04
N LEU A 14 -7.03 38.03 19.59
CA LEU A 14 -7.56 37.10 20.58
C LEU A 14 -8.16 35.83 19.97
N LEU A 15 -8.48 35.83 18.67
CA LEU A 15 -9.00 34.67 17.97
C LEU A 15 -7.89 33.78 17.33
N ALA A 16 -6.69 34.35 17.17
CA ALA A 16 -5.57 33.63 16.53
C ALA A 16 -5.14 32.35 17.29
N PRO A 17 -5.01 32.34 18.64
CA PRO A 17 -4.65 31.10 19.34
C PRO A 17 -5.71 30.01 19.25
N THR A 18 -7.00 30.36 19.25
CA THR A 18 -8.08 29.37 19.17
C THR A 18 -8.19 28.71 17.79
N MET A 19 -7.80 29.40 16.72
CA MET A 19 -7.73 28.81 15.39
C MET A 19 -6.51 27.89 15.22
N GLN A 20 -5.40 28.19 15.86
CA GLN A 20 -4.24 27.32 15.84
C GLN A 20 -4.50 26.01 16.61
N ASP A 21 -5.15 26.07 17.75
CA ASP A 21 -5.51 24.88 18.52
C ASP A 21 -6.51 24.00 17.77
N PHE A 22 -7.51 24.60 17.11
CA PHE A 22 -8.47 23.87 16.30
C PHE A 22 -7.82 23.17 15.08
N LEU A 23 -6.93 23.88 14.36
CA LEU A 23 -6.23 23.31 13.22
C LEU A 23 -5.22 22.23 13.63
N SER A 24 -4.60 22.35 14.81
CA SER A 24 -3.68 21.33 15.32
C SER A 24 -4.44 20.08 15.78
N GLU A 25 -5.63 20.22 16.35
CA GLU A 25 -6.47 19.10 16.79
C GLU A 25 -7.04 18.34 15.58
N GLU A 26 -7.50 19.04 14.53
CA GLU A 26 -7.95 18.42 13.29
C GLU A 26 -6.81 17.70 12.56
N THR A 27 -5.61 18.31 12.43
CA THR A 27 -4.46 17.66 11.84
C THR A 27 -3.98 16.45 12.64
N THR A 28 -4.06 16.50 13.97
CA THR A 28 -3.70 15.35 14.82
C THR A 28 -4.71 14.21 14.66
N ARG A 29 -6.00 14.49 14.47
CA ARG A 29 -7.01 13.46 14.16
C ARG A 29 -6.76 12.80 12.81
N PHE A 30 -6.45 13.57 11.76
CA PHE A 30 -6.11 13.01 10.44
C PHE A 30 -4.85 12.16 10.46
N VAL A 31 -3.90 12.42 11.36
CA VAL A 31 -2.68 11.60 11.52
C VAL A 31 -2.93 10.37 12.40
N GLN A 32 -3.91 10.41 13.32
CA GLN A 32 -4.23 9.28 14.19
C GLN A 32 -5.14 8.23 13.56
N ASP A 33 -5.90 8.59 12.50
CA ASP A 33 -6.77 7.65 11.78
C ASP A 33 -6.12 7.06 10.52
N SER A 34 -4.86 7.35 10.21
CA SER A 34 -4.12 6.61 9.20
C SER A 34 -3.67 5.29 9.82
N GLU A 35 -4.39 4.21 9.53
CA GLU A 35 -3.92 2.86 9.79
C GLU A 35 -2.48 2.74 9.27
N SER A 36 -1.56 2.24 10.10
CA SER A 36 -0.19 2.05 9.68
C SER A 36 -0.17 1.09 8.48
N SER A 37 0.65 1.38 7.49
CA SER A 37 0.83 0.46 6.35
C SER A 37 1.31 -0.92 6.79
N HIS A 38 1.82 -1.05 8.04
CA HIS A 38 2.25 -2.30 8.67
C HIS A 38 1.17 -2.96 9.54
N ASP A 39 -0.05 -2.41 9.63
CA ASP A 39 -1.11 -3.01 10.44
C ASP A 39 -1.45 -4.43 9.95
N GLY A 40 -1.43 -5.36 10.88
CA GLY A 40 -1.66 -6.78 10.60
C GLY A 40 -0.47 -7.54 10.02
N LEU A 41 0.69 -6.90 9.84
CA LEU A 41 1.95 -7.54 9.47
C LEU A 41 2.73 -7.98 10.71
N PRO A 42 3.69 -8.91 10.61
CA PRO A 42 4.58 -9.28 11.71
C PRO A 42 5.31 -8.07 12.29
N MET A 43 5.37 -7.96 13.62
CA MET A 43 6.02 -6.83 14.32
C MET A 43 7.51 -6.68 13.98
N GLU A 44 8.18 -7.75 13.64
CA GLU A 44 9.57 -7.77 13.19
C GLU A 44 9.78 -7.06 11.82
N TRP A 45 8.68 -6.73 11.12
CA TRP A 45 8.71 -6.02 9.84
C TRP A 45 8.45 -4.52 9.93
N ASP A 46 8.24 -3.96 11.12
CA ASP A 46 7.84 -2.55 11.32
C ASP A 46 8.69 -1.51 10.56
N ASN A 47 10.00 -1.73 10.45
CA ASN A 47 10.91 -0.87 9.70
C ASN A 47 11.52 -1.58 8.49
N LYS A 48 10.89 -2.62 7.99
CA LYS A 48 11.34 -3.42 6.86
C LYS A 48 10.46 -3.17 5.64
N GLN A 49 11.05 -3.40 4.48
CA GLN A 49 10.30 -3.36 3.23
C GLN A 49 9.45 -4.63 3.10
N VAL A 50 8.19 -4.44 2.73
CA VAL A 50 7.20 -5.51 2.59
C VAL A 50 6.46 -5.36 1.27
N ILE A 51 6.18 -6.47 0.59
CA ILE A 51 5.27 -6.52 -0.54
C ILE A 51 4.10 -7.43 -0.21
N CYS A 52 2.87 -6.94 -0.40
CA CYS A 52 1.64 -7.71 -0.25
C CYS A 52 0.93 -7.85 -1.58
N ILE A 53 0.41 -9.03 -1.87
CA ILE A 53 -0.37 -9.32 -3.06
C ILE A 53 -1.69 -9.91 -2.62
N PHE A 54 -2.78 -9.17 -2.89
CA PHE A 54 -4.13 -9.55 -2.51
C PHE A 54 -4.92 -10.01 -3.74
N PHE A 55 -5.46 -11.22 -3.64
CA PHE A 55 -6.32 -11.79 -4.68
C PHE A 55 -7.80 -11.52 -4.37
N PRO A 56 -8.68 -11.43 -5.39
CA PRO A 56 -10.11 -11.30 -5.16
C PRO A 56 -10.65 -12.49 -4.34
N ILE A 57 -11.54 -12.21 -3.40
CA ILE A 57 -12.15 -13.26 -2.55
C ILE A 57 -12.93 -14.27 -3.42
N GLU A 58 -13.53 -13.81 -4.50
CA GLU A 58 -14.28 -14.65 -5.45
C GLU A 58 -13.38 -15.50 -6.36
N GLN A 59 -12.11 -15.12 -6.49
CA GLN A 59 -11.09 -15.84 -7.25
C GLN A 59 -9.76 -15.87 -6.50
N PRO A 60 -9.74 -16.51 -5.31
CA PRO A 60 -8.54 -16.58 -4.49
C PRO A 60 -7.47 -17.41 -5.19
N HIS A 61 -6.21 -17.09 -4.92
CA HIS A 61 -5.09 -17.92 -5.36
C HIS A 61 -5.14 -19.29 -4.64
N GLU A 62 -4.95 -20.39 -5.36
CA GLU A 62 -5.08 -21.75 -4.80
C GLU A 62 -4.25 -21.94 -3.50
N LYS A 63 -3.00 -21.48 -3.49
CA LYS A 63 -2.10 -21.61 -2.33
C LYS A 63 -2.47 -20.63 -1.19
N TYR A 64 -3.04 -19.46 -1.48
CA TYR A 64 -3.23 -18.36 -0.54
C TYR A 64 -4.70 -17.99 -0.32
N SER A 65 -5.58 -19.01 -0.27
CA SER A 65 -7.04 -18.82 -0.16
C SER A 65 -7.56 -18.73 1.27
N GLN A 66 -6.75 -19.06 2.29
CA GLN A 66 -7.20 -19.15 3.69
C GLN A 66 -7.00 -17.86 4.50
N GLY A 67 -6.49 -16.81 3.90
CA GLY A 67 -6.12 -15.55 4.52
C GLY A 67 -4.88 -14.97 3.86
N VAL A 68 -4.14 -14.15 4.57
CA VAL A 68 -2.88 -13.57 4.09
C VAL A 68 -1.69 -14.36 4.67
N THR A 69 -1.00 -15.10 3.80
CA THR A 69 0.20 -15.85 4.20
C THR A 69 1.39 -14.90 4.35
N MET A 70 2.05 -14.93 5.49
CA MET A 70 3.27 -14.16 5.76
C MET A 70 4.50 -15.00 5.42
N ILE A 71 5.40 -14.46 4.60
CA ILE A 71 6.62 -15.12 4.11
C ILE A 71 7.80 -14.20 4.42
N ASP A 72 8.84 -14.71 5.07
CA ASP A 72 10.02 -13.90 5.37
C ASP A 72 10.96 -13.71 4.16
N GLU A 73 12.02 -12.92 4.34
CA GLU A 73 13.05 -12.63 3.33
C GLU A 73 13.89 -13.87 2.92
N ASN A 74 13.73 -14.99 3.60
CA ASN A 74 14.34 -16.28 3.28
C ASN A 74 13.37 -17.23 2.56
N GLY A 75 12.12 -16.82 2.36
CA GLY A 75 11.06 -17.63 1.75
C GLY A 75 10.39 -18.61 2.71
N ILE A 76 10.54 -18.40 4.01
CA ILE A 76 9.92 -19.24 5.06
C ILE A 76 8.53 -18.69 5.37
N GLU A 77 7.50 -19.55 5.32
CA GLU A 77 6.15 -19.19 5.73
C GLU A 77 6.06 -19.09 7.24
N LEU A 78 5.78 -17.90 7.77
CA LEU A 78 5.65 -17.59 9.20
C LEU A 78 4.27 -17.94 9.74
N GLY A 79 3.23 -17.88 8.89
CA GLY A 79 1.84 -18.16 9.27
C GLY A 79 0.84 -17.50 8.34
N VAL A 80 -0.45 -17.61 8.68
CA VAL A 80 -1.57 -17.04 7.93
C VAL A 80 -2.33 -16.09 8.84
N ASN A 81 -2.46 -14.83 8.43
CA ASN A 81 -3.32 -13.86 9.10
C ASN A 81 -4.72 -13.89 8.47
N THR A 82 -5.72 -14.28 9.26
CA THR A 82 -7.14 -14.35 8.85
C THR A 82 -7.93 -13.09 9.23
N ASP A 83 -7.35 -12.20 10.05
CA ASP A 83 -8.05 -11.03 10.60
C ASP A 83 -8.11 -9.87 9.59
N LEU A 84 -7.25 -9.89 8.56
CA LEU A 84 -7.22 -8.87 7.51
C LEU A 84 -8.42 -8.93 6.54
N ASN A 85 -9.30 -9.92 6.64
CA ASN A 85 -10.43 -10.11 5.74
C ASN A 85 -10.05 -10.02 4.24
N ARG A 86 -8.87 -10.50 3.90
CA ARG A 86 -8.28 -10.54 2.56
C ARG A 86 -7.66 -11.91 2.32
N THR A 87 -7.44 -12.27 1.06
CA THR A 87 -6.70 -13.47 0.67
C THR A 87 -5.48 -13.09 -0.14
N GLY A 88 -4.36 -13.77 0.08
CA GLY A 88 -3.12 -13.42 -0.59
C GLY A 88 -1.87 -13.80 0.18
N ALA A 89 -0.77 -13.11 -0.11
CA ALA A 89 0.47 -13.28 0.63
C ALA A 89 1.22 -11.95 0.75
N CYS A 90 1.90 -11.77 1.88
CA CYS A 90 2.88 -10.72 2.09
C CYS A 90 4.27 -11.37 2.23
N VAL A 91 5.25 -10.79 1.54
CA VAL A 91 6.66 -11.18 1.65
C VAL A 91 7.41 -9.99 2.23
N GLY A 92 8.04 -10.16 3.38
CA GLY A 92 8.60 -9.03 4.13
C GLY A 92 9.90 -9.36 4.86
N GLY A 93 10.41 -8.36 5.57
CA GLY A 93 11.67 -8.45 6.28
C GLY A 93 12.87 -7.90 5.50
N PHE A 94 12.65 -7.26 4.34
CA PHE A 94 13.72 -6.79 3.47
C PHE A 94 14.26 -5.43 3.89
N GLU A 95 15.50 -5.20 3.46
CA GLU A 95 16.19 -3.90 3.55
C GLU A 95 16.96 -3.63 2.25
N GLY A 96 17.21 -2.35 1.97
CA GLY A 96 18.17 -1.90 0.96
C GLY A 96 17.68 -1.89 -0.49
N PHE A 97 16.42 -2.23 -0.77
CA PHE A 97 15.87 -1.99 -2.09
C PHE A 97 15.59 -0.50 -2.29
N SER A 98 16.00 0.05 -3.42
CA SER A 98 15.77 1.44 -3.81
C SER A 98 14.82 1.59 -5.00
N ASN A 99 14.48 0.50 -5.69
CA ASN A 99 13.59 0.49 -6.83
C ASN A 99 12.46 -0.54 -6.65
N GLY A 100 11.22 -0.13 -6.91
CA GLY A 100 10.04 -0.95 -6.67
C GLY A 100 9.98 -2.20 -7.54
N LEU A 101 10.36 -2.13 -8.82
CA LEU A 101 10.33 -3.30 -9.70
C LEU A 101 11.37 -4.34 -9.28
N ASP A 102 12.60 -3.91 -8.95
CA ASP A 102 13.63 -4.81 -8.44
C ASP A 102 13.19 -5.47 -7.14
N PHE A 103 12.57 -4.70 -6.24
CA PHE A 103 11.98 -5.20 -5.01
C PHE A 103 10.91 -6.24 -5.30
N MET A 104 9.92 -5.94 -6.14
CA MET A 104 8.84 -6.85 -6.51
C MET A 104 9.38 -8.17 -7.09
N MET A 105 10.29 -8.10 -8.05
CA MET A 105 10.82 -9.29 -8.73
C MET A 105 11.63 -10.19 -7.80
N ASN A 106 12.38 -9.60 -6.86
CA ASN A 106 13.17 -10.39 -5.91
C ASN A 106 12.29 -11.02 -4.83
N SER A 107 11.37 -10.24 -4.25
CA SER A 107 10.50 -10.70 -3.16
C SER A 107 9.52 -11.79 -3.61
N THR A 108 8.83 -11.58 -4.73
CA THR A 108 7.83 -12.55 -5.22
C THR A 108 8.45 -13.90 -5.63
N ARG A 109 9.71 -13.90 -6.03
CA ARG A 109 10.45 -15.15 -6.36
C ARG A 109 10.58 -16.08 -5.16
N LEU A 110 10.65 -15.54 -3.93
CA LEU A 110 10.76 -16.33 -2.70
C LEU A 110 9.51 -17.17 -2.40
N ALA A 111 8.37 -16.80 -2.96
CA ALA A 111 7.13 -17.60 -2.89
C ALA A 111 7.18 -18.89 -3.76
N GLY A 112 8.33 -19.25 -4.32
CA GLY A 112 8.53 -20.50 -5.06
C GLY A 112 7.73 -20.58 -6.37
N GLY A 113 7.49 -19.43 -7.04
CA GLY A 113 6.73 -19.33 -8.29
C GLY A 113 5.22 -19.12 -8.10
N ALA A 114 4.69 -19.30 -6.89
CA ALA A 114 3.27 -19.06 -6.59
C ALA A 114 2.87 -17.59 -6.80
N LEU A 115 3.79 -16.63 -6.63
CA LEU A 115 3.58 -15.21 -6.92
C LEU A 115 4.32 -14.75 -8.19
N SER A 116 4.44 -15.61 -9.19
CA SER A 116 5.10 -15.26 -10.46
C SER A 116 4.48 -14.00 -11.08
N VAL A 117 5.34 -13.10 -11.57
CA VAL A 117 4.95 -11.81 -12.13
C VAL A 117 5.10 -11.81 -13.65
N GLY A 118 4.03 -11.45 -14.36
CA GLY A 118 4.05 -11.19 -15.78
C GLY A 118 3.84 -9.69 -16.04
N TYR A 119 4.73 -9.08 -16.83
CA TYR A 119 4.66 -7.67 -17.17
C TYR A 119 5.17 -7.38 -18.57
N ASP A 120 4.71 -6.28 -19.15
CA ASP A 120 5.21 -5.73 -20.40
C ASP A 120 5.94 -4.40 -20.11
N VAL A 121 6.95 -4.09 -20.90
CA VAL A 121 7.64 -2.79 -20.83
C VAL A 121 7.21 -1.93 -22.03
N GLY A 122 6.55 -0.82 -21.73
CA GLY A 122 6.11 0.15 -22.72
C GLY A 122 6.77 1.52 -22.52
N GLN A 123 6.28 2.52 -23.26
CA GLN A 123 6.76 3.91 -23.13
C GLN A 123 6.48 4.55 -21.75
N TRP A 124 5.59 3.93 -20.95
CA TRP A 124 5.21 4.37 -19.61
C TRP A 124 5.81 3.49 -18.51
N GLY A 125 6.85 2.72 -18.84
CA GLY A 125 7.50 1.82 -17.88
C GLY A 125 6.91 0.41 -17.88
N ALA A 126 7.08 -0.30 -16.75
CA ALA A 126 6.60 -1.67 -16.55
C ALA A 126 5.10 -1.69 -16.22
N PHE A 127 4.32 -2.39 -17.01
CA PHE A 127 2.89 -2.66 -16.79
C PHE A 127 2.68 -4.09 -16.32
N ILE A 128 2.28 -4.26 -15.08
CA ILE A 128 2.02 -5.57 -14.48
C ILE A 128 0.62 -6.04 -14.91
N HIS A 129 0.56 -7.14 -15.66
CA HIS A 129 -0.71 -7.71 -16.14
C HIS A 129 -1.08 -9.01 -15.43
N THR A 130 -0.11 -9.74 -14.86
CA THR A 130 -0.34 -11.05 -14.23
C THR A 130 0.47 -11.17 -12.95
N ILE A 131 -0.16 -11.59 -11.86
CA ILE A 131 0.53 -11.99 -10.62
C ILE A 131 -0.07 -13.32 -10.15
N GLY A 132 0.76 -14.29 -9.80
CA GLY A 132 0.32 -15.59 -9.32
C GLY A 132 -0.58 -16.34 -10.29
N GLY A 133 -0.35 -16.17 -11.59
CA GLY A 133 -1.18 -16.77 -12.64
C GLY A 133 -2.50 -16.03 -12.93
N LEU A 134 -2.92 -15.07 -12.09
CA LEU A 134 -4.11 -14.26 -12.33
C LEU A 134 -3.79 -13.09 -13.26
N ASN A 135 -4.33 -13.13 -14.47
CA ASN A 135 -4.26 -12.01 -15.42
C ASN A 135 -5.47 -11.10 -15.20
N ALA A 136 -5.23 -9.88 -14.71
CA ALA A 136 -6.27 -8.92 -14.37
C ALA A 136 -7.16 -8.57 -15.60
N GLY A 137 -6.56 -8.40 -16.77
CA GLY A 137 -7.29 -8.07 -18.00
C GLY A 137 -8.21 -9.18 -18.54
N LYS A 138 -8.17 -10.38 -17.94
CA LYS A 138 -9.07 -11.49 -18.24
C LYS A 138 -10.21 -11.66 -17.25
N LEU A 139 -10.24 -10.87 -16.19
CA LEU A 139 -11.32 -10.87 -15.22
C LEU A 139 -12.61 -10.34 -15.86
N THR A 140 -13.72 -10.94 -15.48
CA THR A 140 -15.07 -10.55 -15.93
C THR A 140 -15.98 -10.34 -14.74
N GLY A 141 -16.85 -9.34 -14.81
CA GLY A 141 -17.79 -8.96 -13.77
C GLY A 141 -18.61 -7.75 -14.20
N ASP A 142 -19.28 -7.10 -13.27
CA ASP A 142 -20.05 -5.87 -13.51
C ASP A 142 -19.12 -4.62 -13.57
N PHE A 143 -18.09 -4.70 -14.42
CA PHE A 143 -17.12 -3.64 -14.66
C PHE A 143 -16.65 -3.66 -16.12
N ASN A 144 -16.09 -2.55 -16.61
CA ASN A 144 -15.63 -2.45 -18.00
C ASN A 144 -14.23 -3.05 -18.21
N GLY A 145 -13.43 -3.12 -17.15
CA GLY A 145 -12.10 -3.71 -17.17
C GLY A 145 -11.51 -3.81 -15.79
N ALA A 146 -10.41 -4.59 -15.68
CA ALA A 146 -9.67 -4.76 -14.43
C ALA A 146 -8.17 -4.67 -14.67
N TYR A 147 -7.44 -4.29 -13.64
CA TYR A 147 -5.98 -4.16 -13.65
C TYR A 147 -5.40 -4.47 -12.27
N TRP A 148 -4.12 -4.77 -12.21
CA TRP A 148 -3.38 -4.80 -10.96
C TRP A 148 -3.08 -3.38 -10.50
N SER A 149 -3.69 -2.97 -9.40
CA SER A 149 -3.54 -1.66 -8.78
C SER A 149 -2.38 -1.68 -7.79
N LEU A 150 -1.50 -0.68 -7.91
CA LEU A 150 -0.36 -0.49 -7.04
C LEU A 150 -0.67 0.52 -5.95
N GLU A 151 -0.45 0.13 -4.71
CA GLU A 151 -0.46 1.03 -3.56
C GLU A 151 0.95 1.07 -2.93
N HIS A 152 1.32 2.22 -2.41
CA HIS A 152 2.55 2.47 -1.67
C HIS A 152 2.21 3.11 -0.34
N ASN A 153 2.57 2.45 0.74
CA ASN A 153 2.26 2.88 2.12
C ASN A 153 0.78 3.20 2.34
N GLY A 154 -0.10 2.32 1.86
CA GLY A 154 -1.55 2.43 2.00
C GLY A 154 -2.24 3.45 1.09
N ALA A 155 -1.51 4.10 0.19
CA ALA A 155 -2.08 5.04 -0.78
C ALA A 155 -1.83 4.57 -2.23
N TYR A 156 -2.78 4.86 -3.14
CA TYR A 156 -2.57 4.57 -4.56
C TYR A 156 -1.30 5.25 -5.08
N SER A 157 -0.43 4.47 -5.72
CA SER A 157 0.79 5.00 -6.29
C SER A 157 0.50 5.90 -7.50
N MET A 158 1.14 7.08 -7.51
CA MET A 158 1.05 8.02 -8.64
C MET A 158 2.09 7.73 -9.74
N VAL A 159 2.95 6.73 -9.53
CA VAL A 159 3.98 6.30 -10.47
C VAL A 159 3.90 4.78 -10.68
N GLY A 160 4.41 4.30 -11.82
CA GLY A 160 4.54 2.87 -12.06
C GLY A 160 5.60 2.23 -11.15
N ILE A 161 5.51 0.91 -10.98
CA ILE A 161 6.42 0.15 -10.10
C ILE A 161 7.91 0.31 -10.50
N GLY A 162 8.19 0.54 -11.78
CA GLY A 162 9.56 0.75 -12.27
C GLY A 162 10.16 2.10 -11.87
N ASP A 163 9.32 3.10 -11.62
CA ASP A 163 9.70 4.45 -11.22
C ASP A 163 9.52 4.67 -9.71
N LEU A 164 8.98 3.67 -8.99
CA LEU A 164 8.78 3.75 -7.55
C LEU A 164 10.12 3.70 -6.82
N VAL A 165 10.43 4.79 -6.11
CA VAL A 165 11.59 4.87 -5.22
C VAL A 165 11.23 4.27 -3.87
N MET A 166 12.03 3.31 -3.43
CA MET A 166 11.81 2.59 -2.17
C MET A 166 12.69 3.13 -1.05
N SER A 167 12.14 3.15 0.15
CA SER A 167 12.79 3.51 1.42
C SER A 167 12.66 2.38 2.45
N GLU A 168 13.37 2.48 3.56
CA GLU A 168 13.18 1.59 4.70
C GLU A 168 11.75 1.71 5.24
N GLY A 169 11.16 0.59 5.62
CA GLY A 169 9.79 0.54 6.14
C GLY A 169 8.69 0.69 5.08
N ASP A 170 9.01 0.77 3.79
CA ASP A 170 7.98 0.89 2.77
C ASP A 170 7.19 -0.42 2.60
N VAL A 171 5.87 -0.27 2.50
CA VAL A 171 4.95 -1.35 2.15
C VAL A 171 4.38 -1.09 0.76
N VAL A 172 4.60 -2.04 -0.12
CA VAL A 172 4.01 -2.05 -1.47
C VAL A 172 2.89 -3.08 -1.49
N SER A 173 1.71 -2.71 -1.95
CA SER A 173 0.62 -3.68 -2.10
C SER A 173 0.00 -3.65 -3.48
N TRP A 174 -0.45 -4.83 -3.91
CA TRP A 174 -1.13 -5.06 -5.16
C TRP A 174 -2.49 -5.68 -4.92
N SER A 175 -3.50 -5.12 -5.54
CA SER A 175 -4.87 -5.65 -5.52
C SER A 175 -5.54 -5.43 -6.88
N ILE A 176 -6.69 -6.04 -7.11
CA ILE A 176 -7.44 -5.81 -8.36
C ILE A 176 -8.23 -4.50 -8.25
N GLY A 177 -7.91 -3.56 -9.13
CA GLY A 177 -8.71 -2.38 -9.42
C GLY A 177 -9.63 -2.62 -10.62
N THR A 178 -10.80 -1.96 -10.65
CA THR A 178 -11.78 -2.06 -11.75
C THR A 178 -12.23 -0.66 -12.18
N TRP A 179 -12.75 -0.52 -13.43
CA TRP A 179 -13.34 0.72 -13.94
C TRP A 179 -14.61 0.48 -14.74
#